data_75c59950e34537b96e0e69141b149d64
#
_entry.id   75c59950e34537b96e0e69141b149d64
#
_cell.length_a   1.000
_cell.length_b   1.000
_cell.length_c   1.000
_cell.angle_alpha   90.00
_cell.angle_beta   90.00
_cell.angle_gamma   90.00
#
_symmetry.space_group_name_H-M   'P 1'
#
loop_
_entity.id
_entity.type
_entity.pdbx_description
1 polymer ?
#
loop_
_entity_poly.entity_id
_entity_poly.type
_entity_poly.pdbx_seq_one_letter_code
_entity_poly.pdbx_strand_id
1 'polypeptide(L)'
;MAVSVNAQTVTESKTFDNFYIGINGGAQVKTTGESWMNNLNSNAGLRIGRWFTPVFGLAAEGNVYFNDHCKHYMPQSKTLARYMNVGLIGTVNLSNWFAGYKGEPRLFEVVPVFGFGWGHTFGTAAGDNEKELNALTSKAGIDFTFNLGKAKAWQVYVCLLYTSDAA
;
A
#
# COMPACT_ATOMS: atom_id res chain seq x y z
N MET A 1 -8.76 1.34 5.03
CA MET A 1 -8.37 2.05 6.27
C MET A 1 -7.18 1.34 6.86
N ALA A 2 -6.10 2.04 7.11
CA ALA A 2 -4.90 1.44 7.65
C ALA A 2 -4.48 2.14 8.95
N VAL A 3 -3.97 1.37 9.89
CA VAL A 3 -3.47 1.88 11.17
C VAL A 3 -1.99 1.54 11.24
N SER A 4 -1.16 2.55 11.43
CA SER A 4 0.28 2.37 11.68
C SER A 4 0.68 2.95 13.03
N VAL A 5 1.66 2.33 13.66
CA VAL A 5 2.22 2.78 14.93
C VAL A 5 3.58 3.38 14.67
N ASN A 6 3.73 4.68 14.93
CA ASN A 6 5.00 5.40 14.79
C ASN A 6 5.13 6.58 15.73
N ALA A 7 6.32 6.75 16.23
CA ALA A 7 6.80 8.03 16.75
C ALA A 7 7.79 8.63 15.72
N GLN A 8 7.35 9.61 14.96
CA GLN A 8 8.22 10.30 14.00
C GLN A 8 8.84 11.55 14.61
N THR A 9 9.72 11.38 15.57
CA THR A 9 10.66 12.44 15.95
C THR A 9 12.00 12.13 15.30
N VAL A 10 12.32 12.79 14.21
CA VAL A 10 13.63 12.67 13.54
C VAL A 10 14.63 13.53 14.31
N THR A 11 15.09 13.05 15.43
CA THR A 11 16.29 13.53 16.09
C THR A 11 17.40 12.52 15.83
N GLU A 12 18.59 13.01 15.49
CA GLU A 12 19.81 12.29 15.13
C GLU A 12 19.69 10.76 15.00
N SER A 13 19.63 10.27 13.78
CA SER A 13 19.22 8.92 13.44
C SER A 13 20.23 7.85 13.88
N LYS A 14 19.89 7.12 14.92
CA LYS A 14 20.44 5.78 15.14
C LYS A 14 19.86 4.85 14.05
N THR A 15 20.59 3.79 13.73
CA THR A 15 20.27 2.88 12.61
C THR A 15 18.84 2.31 12.64
N PHE A 16 18.22 2.22 13.79
CA PHE A 16 16.87 1.68 13.99
C PHE A 16 15.79 2.74 14.30
N ASP A 17 16.12 4.02 14.26
CA ASP A 17 15.13 5.07 14.46
C ASP A 17 14.29 5.31 13.21
N ASN A 18 13.06 5.80 13.41
CA ASN A 18 12.11 6.15 12.34
C ASN A 18 11.58 4.98 11.52
N PHE A 19 11.62 3.76 12.04
CA PHE A 19 10.91 2.62 11.48
C PHE A 19 9.43 2.68 11.80
N TYR A 20 8.62 2.17 10.87
CA TYR A 20 7.18 2.01 11.07
C TYR A 20 6.67 0.69 10.52
N ILE A 21 5.64 0.19 11.16
CA ILE A 21 4.88 -0.98 10.73
C ILE A 21 3.44 -0.54 10.56
N GLY A 22 2.87 -0.80 9.39
CA GLY A 22 1.48 -0.49 9.08
C GLY A 22 0.75 -1.73 8.59
N ILE A 23 -0.50 -1.87 9.03
CA ILE A 23 -1.43 -2.85 8.49
C ILE A 23 -2.43 -2.08 7.64
N ASN A 24 -2.67 -2.53 6.42
CA ASN A 24 -3.64 -1.92 5.53
C ASN A 24 -4.74 -2.93 5.16
N GLY A 25 -5.90 -2.40 4.89
CA GLY A 25 -7.00 -3.14 4.31
C GLY A 25 -7.78 -2.21 3.38
N GLY A 26 -8.23 -2.74 2.28
CA GLY A 26 -8.87 -1.91 1.27
C GLY A 26 -9.70 -2.70 0.27
N ALA A 27 -10.15 -1.98 -0.73
CA ALA A 27 -10.86 -2.53 -1.85
C ALA A 27 -10.25 -2.02 -3.15
N GLN A 28 -10.13 -2.90 -4.12
CA GLN A 28 -9.58 -2.62 -5.44
C GLN A 28 -10.63 -2.85 -6.52
N VAL A 29 -10.59 -1.99 -7.52
CA VAL A 29 -11.41 -2.10 -8.72
C VAL A 29 -10.52 -2.08 -9.95
N LYS A 30 -10.80 -2.95 -10.93
CA LYS A 30 -10.15 -2.91 -12.23
C LYS A 30 -10.75 -1.77 -13.06
N THR A 31 -9.91 -0.87 -13.57
CA THR A 31 -10.34 0.37 -14.23
C THR A 31 -10.72 0.18 -15.71
N THR A 32 -10.37 -0.96 -16.33
CA THR A 32 -10.53 -1.17 -17.76
C THR A 32 -11.73 -2.07 -18.07
N GLY A 33 -12.78 -1.50 -18.66
CA GLY A 33 -13.83 -2.24 -19.37
C GLY A 33 -14.97 -2.82 -18.54
N GLU A 34 -15.05 -2.53 -17.23
CA GLU A 34 -16.03 -3.16 -16.33
C GLU A 34 -16.78 -2.16 -15.44
N SER A 35 -17.98 -2.53 -15.05
CA SER A 35 -18.85 -1.72 -14.17
C SER A 35 -18.25 -1.58 -12.77
N TRP A 36 -18.12 -0.36 -12.30
CA TRP A 36 -17.40 0.04 -11.08
C TRP A 36 -17.80 -0.72 -9.80
N MET A 37 -19.08 -0.96 -9.60
CA MET A 37 -19.58 -1.59 -8.37
C MET A 37 -19.54 -3.13 -8.39
N ASN A 38 -19.30 -3.74 -9.52
CA ASN A 38 -19.39 -5.19 -9.68
C ASN A 38 -18.05 -5.93 -9.55
N ASN A 39 -16.93 -5.20 -9.46
CA ASN A 39 -15.57 -5.73 -9.46
C ASN A 39 -14.75 -5.35 -8.21
N LEU A 40 -15.42 -5.14 -7.10
CA LEU A 40 -14.77 -4.79 -5.85
C LEU A 40 -14.12 -6.03 -5.24
N ASN A 41 -12.79 -6.07 -5.18
CA ASN A 41 -12.02 -7.13 -4.51
C ASN A 41 -11.42 -6.57 -3.22
N SER A 42 -11.56 -7.30 -2.12
CA SER A 42 -10.93 -6.95 -0.86
C SER A 42 -9.43 -7.29 -0.87
N ASN A 43 -8.65 -6.47 -0.21
CA ASN A 43 -7.24 -6.71 0.01
C ASN A 43 -6.84 -6.45 1.46
N ALA A 44 -5.78 -7.11 1.88
CA ALA A 44 -5.09 -6.83 3.12
C ALA A 44 -3.60 -6.81 2.87
N GLY A 45 -2.88 -5.99 3.60
CA GLY A 45 -1.44 -5.87 3.44
C GLY A 45 -0.72 -5.42 4.69
N LEU A 46 0.59 -5.57 4.61
CA LEU A 46 1.54 -5.14 5.61
C LEU A 46 2.55 -4.21 4.95
N ARG A 47 2.83 -3.08 5.60
CA ARG A 47 3.85 -2.13 5.18
C ARG A 47 4.86 -1.95 6.32
N ILE A 48 6.13 -2.11 5.99
CA ILE A 48 7.24 -1.83 6.91
C ILE A 48 8.12 -0.81 6.23
N GLY A 49 8.34 0.32 6.87
CA GLY A 49 9.09 1.40 6.26
C GLY A 49 9.96 2.16 7.24
N ARG A 50 10.77 3.04 6.67
CA ARG A 50 11.65 3.94 7.41
C ARG A 50 11.67 5.31 6.75
N TRP A 51 11.61 6.33 7.57
CA TRP A 51 11.89 7.70 7.17
C TRP A 51 13.39 8.00 7.31
N PHE A 52 14.05 8.34 6.22
CA PHE A 52 15.46 8.74 6.22
C PHE A 52 15.62 10.22 6.55
N THR A 53 14.65 11.00 6.11
CA THR A 53 14.53 12.44 6.41
C THR A 53 13.06 12.74 6.74
N PRO A 54 12.75 13.92 7.28
CA PRO A 54 11.36 14.32 7.48
C PRO A 54 10.51 14.36 6.21
N VAL A 55 11.16 14.32 5.04
CA VAL A 55 10.52 14.42 3.71
C VAL A 55 10.54 13.10 2.97
N PHE A 56 11.64 12.34 3.03
CA PHE A 56 11.83 11.13 2.24
C PHE A 56 11.86 9.87 3.08
N GLY A 57 11.09 8.87 2.66
CA GLY A 57 11.05 7.55 3.26
C GLY A 57 11.05 6.44 2.21
N LEU A 58 11.29 5.22 2.67
CA LEU A 58 11.21 3.99 1.89
C LEU A 58 10.46 2.93 2.69
N ALA A 59 9.61 2.17 2.04
CA ALA A 59 8.89 1.07 2.66
C ALA A 59 8.91 -0.17 1.78
N ALA A 60 8.91 -1.33 2.41
CA ALA A 60 8.51 -2.59 1.81
C ALA A 60 7.02 -2.82 2.10
N GLU A 61 6.26 -3.21 1.08
CA GLU A 61 4.83 -3.48 1.19
C GLU A 61 4.49 -4.81 0.57
N GLY A 62 3.73 -5.62 1.30
CA GLY A 62 3.13 -6.84 0.81
C GLY A 62 1.61 -6.76 0.90
N ASN A 63 0.92 -7.01 -0.21
CA ASN A 63 -0.54 -7.04 -0.28
C ASN A 63 -1.02 -8.38 -0.80
N VAL A 64 -2.08 -8.89 -0.19
CA VAL A 64 -2.80 -10.08 -0.60
C VAL A 64 -4.21 -9.70 -0.98
N TYR A 65 -4.64 -10.14 -2.13
CA TYR A 65 -5.97 -9.91 -2.69
C TYR A 65 -6.78 -11.19 -2.56
N PHE A 66 -7.93 -11.08 -1.91
CA PHE A 66 -8.76 -12.24 -1.62
C PHE A 66 -9.67 -12.58 -2.81
N ASN A 67 -10.05 -13.86 -2.85
CA ASN A 67 -10.98 -14.37 -3.84
C ASN A 67 -12.41 -14.13 -3.31
N ASP A 68 -12.89 -12.90 -3.38
CA ASP A 68 -14.25 -12.58 -2.99
C ASP A 68 -15.22 -13.19 -3.99
N HIS A 69 -16.20 -13.93 -3.49
CA HIS A 69 -17.25 -14.59 -4.26
C HIS A 69 -18.18 -13.63 -5.02
N CYS A 70 -17.89 -12.35 -4.95
CA CYS A 70 -18.62 -11.32 -5.65
C CYS A 70 -18.23 -11.29 -7.13
N LYS A 71 -18.74 -12.29 -7.89
CA LYS A 71 -19.10 -12.23 -9.32
C LYS A 71 -18.19 -12.80 -10.39
N HIS A 72 -18.83 -13.40 -11.12
CA HIS A 72 -19.09 -14.05 -12.44
C HIS A 72 -18.04 -13.83 -13.55
N TYR A 73 -17.11 -12.89 -13.47
CA TYR A 73 -16.21 -12.49 -14.59
C TYR A 73 -14.72 -12.68 -14.33
N MET A 74 -14.36 -13.17 -13.16
CA MET A 74 -12.97 -13.47 -12.90
C MET A 74 -12.81 -14.94 -12.53
N PRO A 75 -11.84 -15.66 -13.13
CA PRO A 75 -11.60 -17.05 -12.78
C PRO A 75 -11.29 -17.15 -11.30
N GLN A 76 -12.05 -18.00 -10.60
CA GLN A 76 -11.87 -18.25 -9.18
C GLN A 76 -10.61 -19.10 -8.99
N SER A 77 -9.70 -18.66 -8.15
CA SER A 77 -8.60 -19.52 -7.72
C SER A 77 -9.11 -20.54 -6.71
N LYS A 78 -8.49 -21.72 -6.69
CA LYS A 78 -8.75 -22.76 -5.66
C LYS A 78 -8.26 -22.35 -4.27
N THR A 79 -7.53 -21.24 -4.17
CA THR A 79 -6.91 -20.72 -2.96
C THR A 79 -7.66 -19.50 -2.44
N LEU A 80 -7.57 -19.25 -1.13
CA LEU A 80 -8.15 -18.09 -0.48
C LEU A 80 -7.59 -16.77 -1.03
N ALA A 81 -6.30 -16.78 -1.38
CA ALA A 81 -5.60 -15.66 -2.01
C ALA A 81 -5.59 -15.86 -3.52
N ARG A 82 -6.02 -14.84 -4.26
CA ARG A 82 -6.02 -14.83 -5.71
C ARG A 82 -4.74 -14.23 -6.29
N TYR A 83 -4.29 -13.15 -5.72
CA TYR A 83 -3.14 -12.39 -6.18
C TYR A 83 -2.35 -11.88 -4.97
N MET A 84 -1.06 -11.91 -5.10
CA MET A 84 -0.13 -11.36 -4.10
C MET A 84 0.80 -10.36 -4.80
N ASN A 85 1.07 -9.25 -4.13
CA ASN A 85 2.02 -8.26 -4.61
C ASN A 85 2.98 -7.87 -3.50
N VAL A 86 4.27 -7.96 -3.77
CA VAL A 86 5.33 -7.53 -2.86
C VAL A 86 6.21 -6.51 -3.58
N GLY A 87 6.51 -5.39 -2.94
CA GLY A 87 7.27 -4.34 -3.57
C GLY A 87 7.92 -3.36 -2.61
N LEU A 88 8.70 -2.47 -3.20
CA LEU A 88 9.32 -1.33 -2.54
C LEU A 88 8.59 -0.05 -2.94
N ILE A 89 8.36 0.82 -1.97
CA ILE A 89 7.63 2.07 -2.13
C ILE A 89 8.47 3.21 -1.58
N GLY A 90 8.79 4.18 -2.42
CA GLY A 90 9.30 5.47 -2.01
C GLY A 90 8.15 6.38 -1.57
N THR A 91 8.33 7.11 -0.48
CA THR A 91 7.36 8.04 0.09
C THR A 91 7.95 9.43 0.19
N VAL A 92 7.15 10.44 -0.15
CA VAL A 92 7.55 11.85 -0.09
C VAL A 92 6.52 12.63 0.71
N ASN A 93 6.91 13.19 1.86
CA ASN A 93 6.00 14.01 2.66
C ASN A 93 5.95 15.43 2.13
N LEU A 94 4.93 15.73 1.30
CA LEU A 94 4.75 17.08 0.71
C LEU A 94 4.46 18.14 1.76
N SER A 95 3.76 17.78 2.83
CA SER A 95 3.45 18.72 3.90
C SER A 95 4.71 19.25 4.59
N ASN A 96 5.70 18.38 4.77
CA ASN A 96 7.00 18.79 5.33
C ASN A 96 7.91 19.45 4.28
N TRP A 97 7.79 19.04 3.01
CA TRP A 97 8.56 19.65 1.93
C TRP A 97 8.22 21.13 1.72
N PHE A 98 6.92 21.45 1.57
CA PHE A 98 6.49 22.81 1.29
C PHE A 98 6.37 23.72 2.51
N ALA A 99 5.94 23.16 3.64
CA ALA A 99 5.69 23.93 4.86
C ALA A 99 6.78 23.83 5.92
N GLY A 100 7.90 23.16 5.59
CA GLY A 100 9.02 22.89 6.50
C GLY A 100 8.66 21.94 7.64
N TYR A 101 9.64 21.22 8.16
CA TYR A 101 9.47 20.33 9.32
C TYR A 101 9.52 21.14 10.63
N LYS A 102 8.53 20.94 11.52
CA LYS A 102 8.39 21.67 12.79
C LYS A 102 8.99 20.93 13.99
N GLY A 103 9.73 19.85 13.78
CA GLY A 103 10.27 19.01 14.86
C GLY A 103 9.31 17.91 15.34
N GLU A 104 8.06 17.95 14.94
CA GLU A 104 7.03 16.95 15.23
C GLU A 104 6.11 16.73 14.02
N PRO A 105 5.49 15.53 13.86
CA PRO A 105 4.53 15.25 12.81
C PRO A 105 3.32 16.18 12.92
N ARG A 106 2.82 16.62 11.77
CA ARG A 106 1.58 17.42 11.70
C ARG A 106 0.38 16.52 11.95
N LEU A 107 -0.74 17.12 12.33
CA LEU A 107 -2.00 16.38 12.47
C LEU A 107 -2.44 15.72 11.16
N PHE A 108 -2.26 16.43 10.06
CA PHE A 108 -2.58 15.98 8.71
C PHE A 108 -1.39 16.17 7.77
N GLU A 109 -1.08 15.12 7.00
CA GLU A 109 0.01 15.11 6.04
C GLU A 109 -0.41 14.47 4.73
N VAL A 110 0.11 14.98 3.62
CA VAL A 110 -0.08 14.44 2.28
C VAL A 110 1.23 13.82 1.82
N VAL A 111 1.19 12.53 1.53
CA VAL A 111 2.38 11.73 1.24
C VAL A 111 2.18 10.97 -0.07
N PRO A 112 2.58 11.52 -1.23
CA PRO A 112 2.71 10.72 -2.45
C PRO A 112 3.60 9.52 -2.25
N VAL A 113 3.20 8.42 -2.90
CA VAL A 113 3.89 7.14 -2.86
C VAL A 113 4.13 6.66 -4.28
N PHE A 114 5.33 6.17 -4.54
CA PHE A 114 5.73 5.58 -5.81
C PHE A 114 6.52 4.31 -5.55
N GLY A 115 6.23 3.26 -6.29
CA GLY A 115 6.92 2.01 -6.05
C GLY A 115 6.90 1.05 -7.22
N PHE A 116 7.74 0.04 -7.07
CA PHE A 116 7.80 -1.11 -7.96
C PHE A 116 7.69 -2.38 -7.13
N GLY A 117 7.06 -3.39 -7.71
CA GLY A 117 6.85 -4.64 -7.03
C GLY A 117 6.80 -5.81 -8.01
N TRP A 118 6.68 -6.97 -7.41
CA TRP A 118 6.43 -8.22 -8.10
C TRP A 118 5.07 -8.75 -7.69
N GLY A 119 4.25 -9.02 -8.68
CA GLY A 119 2.92 -9.60 -8.53
C GLY A 119 2.92 -11.06 -8.94
N HIS A 120 2.25 -11.88 -8.16
CA HIS A 120 2.03 -13.29 -8.43
C HIS A 120 0.55 -13.63 -8.39
N THR A 121 0.03 -14.19 -9.47
CA THR A 121 -1.36 -14.68 -9.56
C THR A 121 -1.38 -16.15 -9.29
N PHE A 122 -2.14 -16.59 -8.30
CA PHE A 122 -2.35 -17.99 -8.01
C PHE A 122 -3.34 -18.59 -9.01
N GLY A 123 -3.05 -19.79 -9.53
CA GLY A 123 -3.74 -20.42 -10.64
C GLY A 123 -5.26 -20.47 -10.54
N THR A 124 -5.93 -20.32 -11.65
CA THR A 124 -7.39 -20.29 -11.78
C THR A 124 -8.02 -21.68 -11.82
N ALA A 125 -9.20 -21.83 -11.23
CA ALA A 125 -9.90 -23.13 -11.10
C ALA A 125 -10.61 -23.63 -12.37
N ALA A 126 -10.56 -22.90 -13.48
CA ALA A 126 -11.26 -23.24 -14.72
C ALA A 126 -10.30 -23.69 -15.82
N GLY A 127 -10.09 -24.94 -15.93
CA GLY A 127 -9.96 -25.86 -17.06
C GLY A 127 -9.22 -25.50 -18.34
N ASP A 128 -8.40 -24.45 -18.42
CA ASP A 128 -7.54 -24.22 -19.58
C ASP A 128 -6.24 -23.53 -19.13
N ASN A 129 -5.13 -24.28 -19.25
CA ASN A 129 -3.76 -23.79 -19.14
C ASN A 129 -3.51 -22.79 -18.02
N GLU A 130 -3.59 -23.24 -16.79
CA GLU A 130 -3.24 -22.49 -15.59
C GLU A 130 -1.78 -22.03 -15.65
N LYS A 131 -1.56 -20.86 -16.21
CA LYS A 131 -0.27 -20.19 -16.10
C LYS A 131 -0.30 -19.36 -14.83
N GLU A 132 0.50 -19.75 -13.86
CA GLU A 132 0.94 -18.85 -12.81
C GLU A 132 1.60 -17.64 -13.49
N LEU A 133 0.98 -16.50 -13.39
CA LEU A 133 1.48 -15.29 -14.04
C LEU A 133 2.28 -14.49 -13.00
N ASN A 134 3.53 -14.29 -13.31
CA ASN A 134 4.40 -13.37 -12.59
C ASN A 134 4.48 -12.08 -13.40
N ALA A 135 4.24 -10.95 -12.77
CA ALA A 135 4.32 -9.65 -13.41
C ALA A 135 5.13 -8.66 -12.57
N LEU A 136 5.91 -7.84 -13.26
CA LEU A 136 6.48 -6.64 -12.62
C LEU A 136 5.36 -5.61 -12.50
N THR A 137 5.22 -5.03 -11.31
CA THR A 137 4.18 -4.04 -11.05
C THR A 137 4.78 -2.68 -10.74
N SER A 138 4.12 -1.63 -11.18
CA SER A 138 4.40 -0.27 -10.76
C SER A 138 3.21 0.29 -9.99
N LYS A 139 3.49 1.05 -8.96
CA LYS A 139 2.50 1.66 -8.08
C LYS A 139 2.73 3.15 -7.99
N ALA A 140 1.65 3.92 -8.06
CA ALA A 140 1.67 5.35 -7.80
C ALA A 140 0.40 5.73 -7.02
N GLY A 141 0.53 6.54 -6.00
CA GLY A 141 -0.60 6.91 -5.18
C GLY A 141 -0.34 8.09 -4.26
N ILE A 142 -1.34 8.38 -3.45
CA ILE A 142 -1.29 9.45 -2.45
C ILE A 142 -1.88 8.90 -1.15
N ASP A 143 -1.11 8.98 -0.09
CA ASP A 143 -1.54 8.71 1.27
C ASP A 143 -1.96 10.03 1.95
N PHE A 144 -3.18 10.07 2.44
CA PHE A 144 -3.68 11.12 3.33
C PHE A 144 -3.54 10.61 4.76
N THR A 145 -2.61 11.15 5.48
CA THR A 145 -2.16 10.64 6.77
C THR A 145 -2.63 11.52 7.91
N PHE A 146 -3.19 10.92 8.94
CA PHE A 146 -3.63 11.56 10.17
C PHE A 146 -2.82 11.03 11.34
N ASN A 147 -2.02 11.90 11.97
CA ASN A 147 -1.20 11.57 13.13
C ASN A 147 -1.98 11.84 14.41
N LEU A 148 -2.23 10.80 15.20
CA LEU A 148 -3.12 10.82 16.34
C LEU A 148 -2.35 10.76 17.68
N GLY A 149 -2.98 11.33 18.72
CA GLY A 149 -2.43 11.34 20.08
C GLY A 149 -1.41 12.45 20.31
N LYS A 150 -1.07 12.71 21.58
CA LYS A 150 -0.10 13.75 21.96
C LYS A 150 1.31 13.45 21.47
N ALA A 151 1.71 12.18 21.50
CA ALA A 151 3.01 11.71 21.00
C ALA A 151 3.04 11.45 19.50
N LYS A 152 1.91 11.64 18.78
CA LYS A 152 1.79 11.34 17.33
C LYS A 152 2.26 9.92 16.95
N ALA A 153 2.22 8.99 17.90
CA ALA A 153 2.69 7.61 17.71
C ALA A 153 1.73 6.75 16.89
N TRP A 154 0.46 7.12 16.85
CA TRP A 154 -0.56 6.44 16.07
C TRP A 154 -0.84 7.20 14.78
N GLN A 155 -0.88 6.46 13.69
CA GLN A 155 -1.11 7.03 12.38
C GLN A 155 -2.24 6.26 11.67
N VAL A 156 -3.21 7.00 11.17
CA VAL A 156 -4.26 6.46 10.30
C VAL A 156 -4.08 7.10 8.93
N TYR A 157 -4.06 6.30 7.88
CA TYR A 157 -3.97 6.84 6.54
C TYR A 157 -5.04 6.26 5.59
N VAL A 158 -5.46 7.08 4.65
CA VAL A 158 -6.28 6.68 3.50
C VAL A 158 -5.42 6.79 2.26
N CYS A 159 -5.25 5.69 1.55
CA CYS A 159 -4.43 5.61 0.35
C CYS A 159 -5.31 5.52 -0.88
N LEU A 160 -5.08 6.41 -1.85
CA LEU A 160 -5.57 6.27 -3.21
C LEU A 160 -4.40 5.75 -4.06
N LEU A 161 -4.45 4.48 -4.43
CA LEU A 161 -3.36 3.80 -5.12
C LEU A 161 -3.79 3.34 -6.51
N TYR A 162 -2.99 3.66 -7.50
CA TYR A 162 -3.05 3.09 -8.84
C TYR A 162 -1.92 2.07 -9.00
N THR A 163 -2.25 0.88 -9.46
CA THR A 163 -1.27 -0.17 -9.76
C THR A 163 -1.40 -0.54 -11.22
N SER A 164 -0.29 -0.59 -11.93
CA SER A 164 -0.18 -1.07 -13.30
C SER A 164 0.73 -2.29 -13.33
N ASP A 165 0.26 -3.33 -13.98
CA ASP A 165 1.04 -4.52 -14.25
C ASP A 165 1.73 -4.34 -15.61
N ALA A 166 3.06 -4.54 -15.65
CA ALA A 166 3.79 -4.63 -16.90
C ALA A 166 3.68 -6.08 -17.41
N ALA A 167 2.96 -6.25 -18.51
CA ALA A 167 2.87 -7.51 -19.22
C ALA A 167 4.15 -7.80 -20.02
#